data_101030165e23d4d1e04523272eddaa83
#
_entry.id   101030165e23d4d1e04523272eddaa83
#
_cell.length_a   1.000
_cell.length_b   1.000
_cell.length_c   1.000
_cell.angle_alpha   90.00
_cell.angle_beta   90.00
_cell.angle_gamma   90.00
#
_symmetry.space_group_name_H-M   'P 1'
#
loop_
_entity.id
_entity.type
_entity.pdbx_description
1 polymer ?
#
loop_
_entity_poly.entity_id
_entity_poly.type
_entity_poly.pdbx_seq_one_letter_code
_entity_poly.pdbx_strand_id
1 'polypeptide(L)'
;ADEVIAGRKLTTPFAKLWKADGSGDDNEEFLWDVEYDLATANNTTSGGTEWSGYYCNYLGGNEDNIKATTSSYVPTLYALHCFKKGDQRYDATFMKELPDINKGNAAGTGYWTWYKNGESLVGKPVTRYYSAWYETDADFEAWKAIDPANRANTYRIPMDSQSKEAQNMDGRDMEYYDNQQLVYGSSPCKKFDDSKTAKTEKNTCYRDIHIITLPEMYLVAAEAYLKAGVNDKALARLNEVHQRAGLPALTGTITIDDILDENACENFGNEARWMDLRRTQTLVTRCTKYNHEMGDKAAQYIGKKLLRPIPQAAIDANDKLTLADQNPGY
;
A
#
# COMPACT_ATOMS: atom_id res chain seq x y z
N ALA A 1 -19.27 1.64 -16.89
CA ALA A 1 -18.99 0.77 -15.76
C ALA A 1 -20.01 -0.35 -15.62
N ASP A 2 -21.32 -0.04 -15.56
CA ASP A 2 -22.35 -1.08 -15.39
C ASP A 2 -22.35 -2.16 -16.48
N GLU A 3 -22.05 -1.84 -17.70
CA GLU A 3 -21.90 -2.83 -18.79
C GLU A 3 -20.73 -3.77 -18.53
N VAL A 4 -19.64 -3.27 -17.97
CA VAL A 4 -18.47 -4.08 -17.59
C VAL A 4 -18.78 -4.96 -16.39
N ILE A 5 -19.52 -4.43 -15.42
CA ILE A 5 -19.90 -5.15 -14.19
C ILE A 5 -20.96 -6.25 -14.51
N ALA A 6 -21.77 -6.06 -15.57
CA ALA A 6 -22.87 -6.97 -15.87
C ALA A 6 -22.40 -8.43 -15.98
N GLY A 7 -23.00 -9.29 -15.15
CA GLY A 7 -22.66 -10.70 -15.10
C GLY A 7 -21.40 -11.06 -14.30
N ARG A 8 -20.67 -10.07 -13.77
CA ARG A 8 -19.48 -10.27 -12.92
C ARG A 8 -19.78 -9.96 -11.46
N LYS A 9 -19.08 -10.64 -10.57
CA LYS A 9 -19.23 -10.46 -9.11
C LYS A 9 -17.87 -10.48 -8.43
N LEU A 10 -17.75 -9.76 -7.31
CA LEU A 10 -16.59 -9.78 -6.44
C LEU A 10 -16.69 -10.99 -5.50
N THR A 11 -16.32 -12.17 -5.98
CA THR A 11 -16.45 -13.43 -5.23
C THR A 11 -15.14 -13.95 -4.68
N THR A 12 -14.02 -13.45 -5.18
CA THR A 12 -12.71 -13.88 -4.73
C THR A 12 -12.35 -13.16 -3.43
N PRO A 13 -12.01 -13.89 -2.35
CA PRO A 13 -11.47 -13.27 -1.15
C PRO A 13 -10.23 -12.43 -1.49
N PHE A 14 -10.16 -11.20 -0.99
CA PHE A 14 -9.09 -10.24 -1.33
C PHE A 14 -7.68 -10.84 -1.18
N ALA A 15 -7.44 -11.58 -0.09
CA ALA A 15 -6.14 -12.21 0.17
C ALA A 15 -5.73 -13.26 -0.89
N LYS A 16 -6.68 -13.79 -1.66
CA LYS A 16 -6.36 -14.75 -2.73
C LYS A 16 -5.89 -14.07 -4.02
N LEU A 17 -6.26 -12.82 -4.21
CA LEU A 17 -5.82 -12.00 -5.34
C LEU A 17 -4.34 -11.62 -5.23
N TRP A 18 -3.85 -11.43 -3.98
CA TRP A 18 -2.55 -10.85 -3.70
C TRP A 18 -1.58 -11.83 -3.02
N LYS A 19 -1.52 -13.06 -3.53
CA LYS A 19 -0.60 -14.05 -3.00
C LYS A 19 0.83 -13.84 -3.52
N ALA A 20 1.82 -14.01 -2.63
CA ALA A 20 3.24 -13.85 -2.94
C ALA A 20 3.80 -14.87 -3.96
N ASP A 21 3.03 -15.91 -4.30
CA ASP A 21 3.39 -16.91 -5.32
C ASP A 21 2.85 -16.57 -6.73
N GLY A 22 2.15 -15.44 -6.88
CA GLY A 22 1.55 -15.02 -8.14
C GLY A 22 0.30 -15.79 -8.55
N SER A 23 -0.17 -16.76 -7.76
CA SER A 23 -1.31 -17.63 -8.14
C SER A 23 -2.65 -16.90 -8.20
N GLY A 24 -2.69 -15.61 -7.85
CA GLY A 24 -3.87 -14.77 -7.98
C GLY A 24 -3.89 -13.92 -9.25
N ASP A 25 -2.78 -13.81 -9.96
CA ASP A 25 -2.63 -12.84 -11.05
C ASP A 25 -3.57 -13.10 -12.23
N ASP A 26 -3.90 -14.37 -12.55
CA ASP A 26 -4.87 -14.75 -13.61
C ASP A 26 -6.35 -14.64 -13.18
N ASN A 27 -6.67 -13.91 -12.11
CA ASN A 27 -8.04 -13.86 -11.61
C ASN A 27 -8.96 -13.00 -12.49
N GLU A 28 -10.20 -13.44 -12.72
CA GLU A 28 -11.21 -12.74 -13.54
C GLU A 28 -11.61 -11.34 -13.01
N GLU A 29 -11.25 -11.00 -11.78
CA GLU A 29 -11.44 -9.66 -11.21
C GLU A 29 -10.39 -8.66 -11.74
N PHE A 30 -9.31 -9.12 -12.35
CA PHE A 30 -8.35 -8.31 -13.07
C PHE A 30 -8.76 -8.22 -14.54
N LEU A 31 -9.11 -7.02 -14.99
CA LEU A 31 -9.73 -6.80 -16.29
C LEU A 31 -8.74 -6.40 -17.38
N TRP A 32 -7.64 -5.80 -16.97
CA TRP A 32 -6.55 -5.41 -17.84
C TRP A 32 -5.25 -5.33 -17.08
N ASP A 33 -4.28 -6.09 -17.55
CA ASP A 33 -3.00 -6.28 -16.89
C ASP A 33 -1.85 -6.03 -17.86
N VAL A 34 -0.69 -5.70 -17.28
CA VAL A 34 0.61 -5.85 -17.92
C VAL A 34 1.22 -7.13 -17.36
N GLU A 35 1.22 -8.15 -18.20
CA GLU A 35 1.72 -9.48 -17.82
C GLU A 35 3.24 -9.49 -17.75
N TYR A 36 3.76 -10.09 -16.66
CA TYR A 36 5.16 -10.37 -16.45
C TYR A 36 5.35 -11.86 -16.23
N ASP A 37 6.26 -12.44 -17.00
CA ASP A 37 6.59 -13.85 -16.89
C ASP A 37 8.09 -14.04 -16.84
N LEU A 38 8.54 -14.88 -15.92
CA LEU A 38 9.94 -15.24 -15.77
C LEU A 38 10.54 -15.80 -17.07
N ALA A 39 9.76 -16.54 -17.85
CA ALA A 39 10.20 -17.13 -19.11
C ALA A 39 10.37 -16.08 -20.21
N THR A 40 9.44 -15.13 -20.33
CA THR A 40 9.49 -14.05 -21.33
C THR A 40 10.50 -12.97 -20.96
N ALA A 41 10.80 -12.80 -19.70
CA ALA A 41 11.85 -11.89 -19.22
C ALA A 41 13.27 -12.35 -19.57
N ASN A 42 13.44 -13.36 -20.40
CA ASN A 42 14.73 -13.96 -20.80
C ASN A 42 15.61 -14.33 -19.60
N ASN A 43 15.00 -14.58 -18.45
CA ASN A 43 15.69 -14.96 -17.24
C ASN A 43 16.80 -13.96 -16.82
N THR A 44 16.64 -12.70 -17.19
CA THR A 44 17.57 -11.63 -16.83
C THR A 44 17.06 -10.85 -15.63
N THR A 45 17.96 -10.29 -14.84
CA THR A 45 17.64 -9.40 -13.71
C THR A 45 16.90 -8.13 -14.11
N SER A 46 16.81 -7.85 -15.41
CA SER A 46 16.17 -6.67 -15.99
C SER A 46 14.78 -6.94 -16.57
N GLY A 47 14.27 -8.15 -16.48
CA GLY A 47 13.02 -8.53 -17.13
C GLY A 47 11.77 -8.37 -16.29
N GLY A 48 11.88 -8.11 -15.00
CA GLY A 48 10.76 -7.87 -14.11
C GLY A 48 10.58 -6.39 -13.75
N THR A 49 9.74 -6.15 -12.75
CA THR A 49 9.54 -4.82 -12.16
C THR A 49 10.27 -4.69 -10.83
N GLU A 50 10.39 -3.46 -10.33
CA GLU A 50 10.87 -3.19 -8.96
C GLU A 50 9.71 -2.94 -7.98
N TRP A 51 8.51 -3.35 -8.33
CA TRP A 51 7.28 -3.03 -7.61
C TRP A 51 7.32 -3.51 -6.15
N SER A 52 7.71 -4.74 -5.94
CA SER A 52 7.93 -5.28 -4.60
C SER A 52 8.95 -4.45 -3.80
N GLY A 53 10.05 -4.04 -4.44
CA GLY A 53 11.08 -3.21 -3.83
C GLY A 53 10.58 -1.83 -3.40
N TYR A 54 9.64 -1.25 -4.12
CA TYR A 54 9.12 0.09 -3.80
C TYR A 54 8.22 0.11 -2.59
N TYR A 55 7.45 -0.95 -2.34
CA TYR A 55 6.43 -1.00 -1.31
C TYR A 55 6.80 -1.80 -0.06
N CYS A 56 7.73 -2.77 -0.19
CA CYS A 56 8.21 -3.52 0.95
C CYS A 56 9.18 -2.67 1.78
N ASN A 57 9.31 -2.97 3.05
CA ASN A 57 10.13 -2.19 3.96
C ASN A 57 11.64 -2.45 3.74
N TYR A 58 12.45 -1.43 3.93
CA TYR A 58 13.91 -1.45 3.85
C TYR A 58 14.58 -2.56 4.69
N LEU A 59 13.97 -3.00 5.75
CA LEU A 59 14.51 -3.95 6.71
C LEU A 59 14.26 -5.43 6.40
N GLY A 60 14.39 -5.83 5.14
CA GLY A 60 14.15 -7.21 4.73
C GLY A 60 12.66 -7.50 4.58
N GLY A 61 11.98 -6.59 3.94
CA GLY A 61 10.59 -6.34 3.99
C GLY A 61 9.62 -7.31 3.35
N ASN A 62 10.07 -8.37 2.69
CA ASN A 62 9.11 -9.37 2.23
C ASN A 62 8.69 -10.29 3.36
N GLU A 63 7.54 -10.91 3.22
CA GLU A 63 6.96 -11.81 4.20
C GLU A 63 7.90 -12.96 4.57
N ASP A 64 8.67 -13.47 3.63
CA ASP A 64 9.64 -14.55 3.84
C ASP A 64 11.09 -14.02 4.01
N ASN A 65 11.32 -12.71 4.02
CA ASN A 65 12.64 -12.09 4.08
C ASN A 65 13.66 -12.58 3.03
N ILE A 66 13.18 -13.09 1.91
CA ILE A 66 14.05 -13.66 0.86
C ILE A 66 14.64 -12.58 -0.01
N LYS A 67 13.85 -11.53 -0.29
CA LYS A 67 14.27 -10.39 -1.10
C LYS A 67 14.64 -9.21 -0.22
N ALA A 68 15.83 -8.67 -0.40
CA ALA A 68 16.19 -7.40 0.21
C ALA A 68 15.55 -6.28 -0.61
N THR A 69 14.83 -5.41 0.05
CA THR A 69 14.06 -4.35 -0.57
C THR A 69 14.40 -3.00 0.01
N THR A 70 14.14 -1.96 -0.75
CA THR A 70 14.18 -0.58 -0.29
C THR A 70 12.76 -0.05 -0.33
N SER A 71 12.33 0.68 0.70
CA SER A 71 11.04 1.36 0.65
C SER A 71 11.16 2.71 -0.01
N SER A 72 10.62 2.85 -1.21
CA SER A 72 10.43 4.16 -1.84
C SER A 72 9.08 4.78 -1.48
N TYR A 73 8.10 3.95 -1.15
CA TYR A 73 6.76 4.35 -0.78
C TYR A 73 6.35 3.73 0.55
N VAL A 74 5.81 4.55 1.44
CA VAL A 74 5.27 4.13 2.72
C VAL A 74 3.83 4.66 2.86
N PRO A 75 2.93 3.91 3.52
CA PRO A 75 1.57 4.37 3.75
C PRO A 75 1.56 5.60 4.66
N THR A 76 0.66 6.54 4.37
CA THR A 76 0.33 7.60 5.32
C THR A 76 -0.54 7.05 6.45
N LEU A 77 -0.57 7.73 7.60
CA LEU A 77 -1.50 7.37 8.69
C LEU A 77 -2.95 7.37 8.21
N TYR A 78 -3.31 8.30 7.34
CA TYR A 78 -4.64 8.32 6.73
C TYR A 78 -4.95 7.01 5.99
N ALA A 79 -4.04 6.53 5.15
CA ALA A 79 -4.25 5.29 4.40
C ALA A 79 -4.44 4.09 5.34
N LEU A 80 -3.65 4.01 6.40
CA LEU A 80 -3.78 2.96 7.41
C LEU A 80 -5.12 3.08 8.18
N HIS A 81 -5.59 4.29 8.48
CA HIS A 81 -6.85 4.55 9.19
C HIS A 81 -8.10 4.36 8.31
N CYS A 82 -7.97 4.32 6.99
CA CYS A 82 -9.08 3.97 6.11
C CYS A 82 -9.60 2.55 6.39
N PHE A 83 -8.69 1.61 6.66
CA PHE A 83 -9.05 0.25 7.02
C PHE A 83 -9.67 0.21 8.42
N LYS A 84 -10.82 -0.43 8.56
CA LYS A 84 -11.55 -0.54 9.82
C LYS A 84 -11.30 -1.90 10.48
N LYS A 85 -11.60 -2.00 11.76
CA LYS A 85 -11.56 -3.30 12.46
C LYS A 85 -12.51 -4.28 11.76
N GLY A 86 -11.98 -5.42 11.35
CA GLY A 86 -12.72 -6.44 10.59
C GLY A 86 -12.55 -6.35 9.08
N ASP A 87 -11.89 -5.31 8.56
CA ASP A 87 -11.55 -5.23 7.14
C ASP A 87 -10.49 -6.28 6.78
N GLN A 88 -10.91 -7.30 6.03
CA GLN A 88 -10.04 -8.42 5.63
C GLN A 88 -8.89 -8.00 4.69
N ARG A 89 -8.98 -6.82 4.09
CA ARG A 89 -7.94 -6.30 3.20
C ARG A 89 -6.71 -5.83 3.95
N TYR A 90 -6.83 -5.41 5.22
CA TYR A 90 -5.70 -4.94 6.00
C TYR A 90 -4.59 -5.97 6.08
N ASP A 91 -4.94 -7.19 6.53
CA ASP A 91 -3.97 -8.27 6.71
C ASP A 91 -3.46 -8.84 5.36
N ALA A 92 -4.17 -8.61 4.26
CA ALA A 92 -3.72 -8.97 2.92
C ALA A 92 -2.83 -7.89 2.28
N THR A 93 -2.95 -6.64 2.73
CA THR A 93 -2.18 -5.50 2.20
C THR A 93 -0.89 -5.27 2.97
N PHE A 94 -0.90 -5.44 4.29
CA PHE A 94 0.23 -5.09 5.16
C PHE A 94 0.79 -6.29 5.91
N MET A 95 2.09 -6.29 6.13
CA MET A 95 2.76 -7.23 7.02
C MET A 95 2.62 -6.75 8.45
N LYS A 96 1.82 -7.43 9.26
CA LYS A 96 1.71 -7.12 10.69
C LYS A 96 2.87 -7.69 11.49
N GLU A 97 3.36 -8.84 11.10
CA GLU A 97 4.45 -9.55 11.74
C GLU A 97 5.59 -9.73 10.75
N LEU A 98 6.77 -9.26 11.14
CA LEU A 98 7.97 -9.39 10.34
C LEU A 98 9.09 -9.97 11.20
N PRO A 99 9.28 -11.30 11.17
CA PRO A 99 10.35 -11.95 11.91
C PRO A 99 11.71 -11.59 11.32
N ASP A 100 12.71 -11.37 12.17
CA ASP A 100 14.09 -11.39 11.75
C ASP A 100 14.54 -12.84 11.61
N ILE A 101 14.52 -13.36 10.41
CA ILE A 101 14.83 -14.76 10.12
C ILE A 101 16.26 -15.13 10.53
N ASN A 102 17.14 -14.17 10.62
CA ASN A 102 18.53 -14.38 11.01
C ASN A 102 18.71 -14.24 12.53
N LYS A 103 17.64 -14.14 13.27
CA LYS A 103 17.64 -14.17 14.76
C LYS A 103 18.57 -13.14 15.39
N GLY A 104 18.42 -11.90 14.97
CA GLY A 104 19.36 -10.86 15.33
C GLY A 104 20.62 -10.89 14.48
N ASN A 105 21.36 -9.82 14.45
CA ASN A 105 22.55 -9.74 13.65
C ASN A 105 23.78 -10.20 14.41
N ALA A 106 24.32 -11.35 14.07
CA ALA A 106 25.76 -11.55 14.21
C ALA A 106 26.37 -11.31 12.81
N ALA A 107 27.62 -10.88 12.70
CA ALA A 107 28.25 -10.50 11.43
C ALA A 107 27.90 -11.46 10.29
N GLY A 108 27.06 -11.02 9.35
CA GLY A 108 26.59 -11.78 8.19
C GLY A 108 25.37 -12.67 8.41
N THR A 109 24.69 -12.65 9.55
CA THR A 109 23.54 -13.53 9.85
C THR A 109 22.21 -12.81 10.07
N GLY A 110 22.17 -11.49 10.00
CA GLY A 110 20.96 -10.70 10.14
C GLY A 110 21.17 -9.29 9.63
N TYR A 111 20.07 -8.57 9.50
CA TYR A 111 20.14 -7.18 9.07
C TYR A 111 20.59 -6.24 10.20
N TRP A 112 20.20 -6.57 11.46
CA TRP A 112 20.30 -5.66 12.59
C TRP A 112 20.78 -6.38 13.83
N THR A 113 21.57 -5.70 14.65
CA THR A 113 21.87 -6.14 16.00
C THR A 113 20.78 -5.63 16.93
N TRP A 114 20.11 -6.54 17.61
CA TRP A 114 19.01 -6.25 18.49
C TRP A 114 19.44 -6.38 19.94
N TYR A 115 18.92 -5.50 20.79
CA TYR A 115 19.17 -5.48 22.22
C TYR A 115 17.86 -5.40 23.00
N LYS A 116 17.86 -5.92 24.21
CA LYS A 116 16.77 -5.77 25.17
C LYS A 116 17.35 -5.65 26.59
N ASN A 117 17.00 -4.57 27.30
CA ASN A 117 17.57 -4.27 28.63
C ASN A 117 19.11 -4.27 28.64
N GLY A 118 19.74 -3.80 27.55
CA GLY A 118 21.19 -3.78 27.40
C GLY A 118 21.81 -5.14 27.05
N GLU A 119 21.01 -6.20 26.92
CA GLU A 119 21.49 -7.53 26.53
C GLU A 119 21.33 -7.76 25.02
N SER A 120 22.38 -8.33 24.39
CA SER A 120 22.31 -8.72 22.98
C SER A 120 21.31 -9.85 22.74
N LEU A 121 20.51 -9.71 21.70
CA LEU A 121 19.58 -10.73 21.24
C LEU A 121 20.15 -11.60 20.10
N VAL A 122 21.45 -11.54 19.85
CA VAL A 122 22.08 -12.37 18.82
C VAL A 122 21.76 -13.86 19.06
N GLY A 123 21.30 -14.52 18.02
CA GLY A 123 20.89 -15.93 18.05
C GLY A 123 19.51 -16.19 18.65
N LYS A 124 18.81 -15.17 19.13
CA LYS A 124 17.44 -15.28 19.64
C LYS A 124 16.44 -14.87 18.56
N PRO A 125 15.22 -15.43 18.51
CA PRO A 125 14.16 -14.94 17.64
C PRO A 125 13.80 -13.50 18.00
N VAL A 126 13.72 -12.64 17.00
CA VAL A 126 13.24 -11.26 17.13
C VAL A 126 12.14 -11.03 16.11
N THR A 127 11.09 -10.36 16.52
CA THR A 127 9.96 -10.05 15.64
C THR A 127 9.62 -8.56 15.76
N ARG A 128 9.38 -7.92 14.63
CA ARG A 128 8.71 -6.61 14.56
C ARG A 128 7.23 -6.83 14.40
N TYR A 129 6.42 -6.17 15.20
CA TYR A 129 4.98 -6.25 15.13
C TYR A 129 4.38 -4.86 14.93
N TYR A 130 3.75 -4.67 13.79
CA TYR A 130 3.09 -3.43 13.41
C TYR A 130 1.62 -3.50 13.82
N SER A 131 1.30 -2.93 14.99
CA SER A 131 -0.08 -2.89 15.48
C SER A 131 -0.96 -2.07 14.55
N ALA A 132 -2.13 -2.61 14.18
CA ALA A 132 -3.15 -1.81 13.54
C ALA A 132 -3.68 -0.74 14.50
N TRP A 133 -4.16 0.37 13.97
CA TRP A 133 -4.60 1.52 14.79
C TRP A 133 -5.74 1.21 15.76
N TYR A 134 -6.52 0.17 15.50
CA TYR A 134 -7.63 -0.29 16.32
C TYR A 134 -7.25 -1.40 17.30
N GLU A 135 -6.00 -1.88 17.30
CA GLU A 135 -5.55 -2.94 18.20
C GLU A 135 -5.17 -2.39 19.56
N THR A 136 -5.63 -3.09 20.57
CA THR A 136 -5.36 -2.79 21.99
C THR A 136 -4.12 -3.55 22.50
N ASP A 137 -3.66 -3.21 23.69
CA ASP A 137 -2.60 -3.97 24.35
C ASP A 137 -3.03 -5.42 24.63
N ALA A 138 -4.30 -5.64 24.92
CA ALA A 138 -4.85 -6.98 25.10
C ALA A 138 -4.79 -7.81 23.79
N ASP A 139 -5.06 -7.19 22.65
CA ASP A 139 -4.92 -7.85 21.35
C ASP A 139 -3.47 -8.26 21.08
N PHE A 140 -2.52 -7.37 21.41
CA PHE A 140 -1.09 -7.64 21.28
C PHE A 140 -0.60 -8.77 22.20
N GLU A 141 -0.98 -8.75 23.46
CA GLU A 141 -0.62 -9.83 24.40
C GLU A 141 -1.26 -11.17 24.02
N ALA A 142 -2.48 -11.15 23.52
CA ALA A 142 -3.13 -12.36 22.99
C ALA A 142 -2.36 -12.91 21.78
N TRP A 143 -1.91 -12.04 20.88
CA TRP A 143 -1.07 -12.44 19.74
C TRP A 143 0.27 -13.06 20.23
N LYS A 144 0.95 -12.47 21.20
CA LYS A 144 2.19 -13.02 21.76
C LYS A 144 1.99 -14.39 22.39
N ALA A 145 0.86 -14.60 23.05
CA ALA A 145 0.55 -15.87 23.72
C ALA A 145 0.35 -17.05 22.76
N ILE A 146 0.11 -16.80 21.47
CA ILE A 146 -0.03 -17.88 20.47
C ILE A 146 1.30 -18.60 20.23
N ASP A 147 2.41 -17.87 20.20
CA ASP A 147 3.75 -18.41 19.98
C ASP A 147 4.77 -17.71 20.89
N PRO A 148 4.74 -17.99 22.19
CA PRO A 148 5.58 -17.28 23.15
C PRO A 148 7.08 -17.50 22.93
N ALA A 149 7.49 -18.61 22.34
CA ALA A 149 8.90 -18.92 22.09
C ALA A 149 9.51 -18.02 21.02
N ASN A 150 8.80 -17.81 19.92
CA ASN A 150 9.28 -16.97 18.81
C ASN A 150 8.91 -15.49 18.98
N ARG A 151 7.90 -15.17 19.81
CA ARG A 151 7.43 -13.81 20.06
C ARG A 151 7.89 -13.20 21.39
N ALA A 152 8.80 -13.85 22.11
CA ALA A 152 9.36 -13.36 23.36
C ALA A 152 10.07 -12.01 23.21
N ASN A 153 10.78 -11.82 22.11
CA ASN A 153 11.54 -10.61 21.81
C ASN A 153 10.84 -9.88 20.66
N THR A 154 9.69 -9.28 20.95
CA THR A 154 8.94 -8.52 19.95
C THR A 154 9.14 -7.02 20.15
N TYR A 155 9.56 -6.36 19.08
CA TYR A 155 9.54 -4.91 18.97
C TYR A 155 8.20 -4.47 18.39
N ARG A 156 7.33 -3.96 19.26
CA ARG A 156 6.01 -3.46 18.85
C ARG A 156 6.09 -2.04 18.32
N ILE A 157 5.49 -1.80 17.18
CA ILE A 157 5.37 -0.49 16.55
C ILE A 157 3.88 -0.15 16.49
N PRO A 158 3.35 0.66 17.43
CA PRO A 158 1.96 1.08 17.41
C PRO A 158 1.67 1.96 16.20
N MET A 159 0.45 1.87 15.65
CA MET A 159 0.02 2.63 14.49
C MET A 159 0.08 4.15 14.71
N ASP A 160 -0.30 4.62 15.88
CA ASP A 160 -0.27 6.03 16.25
C ASP A 160 1.14 6.62 16.27
N SER A 161 2.15 5.78 16.37
CA SER A 161 3.55 6.17 16.30
C SER A 161 4.17 6.00 14.90
N GLN A 162 3.42 5.60 13.91
CA GLN A 162 3.85 5.49 12.50
C GLN A 162 3.75 6.84 11.76
N SER A 163 4.07 7.93 12.46
CA SER A 163 4.23 9.27 11.89
C SER A 163 5.65 9.44 11.35
N LYS A 164 5.91 10.57 10.70
CA LYS A 164 7.26 10.92 10.26
C LYS A 164 8.26 10.94 11.41
N GLU A 165 7.88 11.53 12.52
CA GLU A 165 8.69 11.61 13.74
C GLU A 165 8.96 10.21 14.30
N ALA A 166 7.95 9.38 14.31
CA ALA A 166 8.08 8.00 14.73
C ALA A 166 8.95 7.16 13.79
N GLN A 167 8.89 7.42 12.50
CA GLN A 167 9.74 6.74 11.51
C GLN A 167 11.22 7.01 11.73
N ASN A 168 11.57 8.17 12.26
CA ASN A 168 12.94 8.52 12.57
C ASN A 168 13.46 7.87 13.86
N MET A 169 12.64 7.10 14.54
CA MET A 169 12.99 6.42 15.81
C MET A 169 13.41 7.34 16.94
N ASP A 170 13.34 8.66 16.77
CA ASP A 170 13.67 9.63 17.80
C ASP A 170 12.74 9.47 19.00
N GLY A 171 13.32 9.23 20.18
CA GLY A 171 12.58 9.00 21.40
C GLY A 171 11.89 7.63 21.49
N ARG A 172 12.07 6.74 20.54
CA ARG A 172 11.64 5.36 20.66
C ARG A 172 12.57 4.57 21.56
N ASP A 173 12.03 3.48 22.05
CA ASP A 173 12.77 2.54 22.86
C ASP A 173 13.89 1.89 22.04
N MET A 174 15.10 2.43 22.16
CA MET A 174 16.30 1.94 21.51
C MET A 174 16.80 0.61 22.10
N GLU A 175 16.07 0.07 23.03
CA GLU A 175 16.38 -1.18 23.70
C GLU A 175 16.57 -2.36 22.73
N TYR A 176 15.88 -2.32 21.60
CA TYR A 176 15.91 -3.37 20.60
C TYR A 176 16.90 -3.12 19.45
N TYR A 177 17.62 -2.02 19.44
CA TYR A 177 18.28 -1.55 18.25
C TYR A 177 19.52 -0.69 18.57
N ASP A 178 20.69 -1.10 18.12
CA ASP A 178 21.95 -0.44 18.50
C ASP A 178 22.53 0.44 17.40
N ASN A 179 22.02 0.38 16.20
CA ASN A 179 22.58 1.18 15.15
C ASN A 179 21.57 2.27 14.73
N GLN A 180 21.97 3.49 14.74
CA GLN A 180 21.16 4.69 14.54
C GLN A 180 20.56 4.81 13.12
N GLN A 181 20.41 3.72 12.39
CA GLN A 181 19.74 3.74 11.10
C GLN A 181 18.23 3.85 11.30
N LEU A 182 17.61 4.57 10.39
CA LEU A 182 16.17 4.77 10.35
C LEU A 182 15.45 3.43 10.20
N VAL A 183 14.68 3.06 11.21
CA VAL A 183 13.69 1.99 11.11
C VAL A 183 12.37 2.63 10.69
N TYR A 184 11.88 2.31 9.52
CA TYR A 184 10.58 2.81 9.09
C TYR A 184 9.48 2.31 10.01
N GLY A 185 8.78 3.24 10.65
CA GLY A 185 7.71 2.95 11.61
C GLY A 185 6.39 2.60 10.95
N SER A 186 6.34 2.39 9.64
CA SER A 186 5.13 2.03 8.93
C SER A 186 5.12 0.55 8.54
N SER A 187 3.93 -0.05 8.52
CA SER A 187 3.75 -1.43 8.09
C SER A 187 4.24 -1.63 6.67
N PRO A 188 5.10 -2.63 6.41
CA PRO A 188 5.45 -3.02 5.03
C PRO A 188 4.21 -3.45 4.26
N CYS A 189 4.15 -3.09 2.98
CA CYS A 189 3.07 -3.55 2.11
C CYS A 189 3.45 -4.89 1.48
N LYS A 190 2.68 -5.95 1.75
CA LYS A 190 2.87 -7.27 1.15
C LYS A 190 2.03 -7.51 -0.09
N LYS A 191 1.11 -6.61 -0.41
CA LYS A 191 0.22 -6.75 -1.57
C LYS A 191 0.99 -7.02 -2.88
N PHE A 192 2.19 -6.46 -3.00
CA PHE A 192 3.05 -6.64 -4.17
C PHE A 192 4.24 -7.57 -3.90
N ASP A 193 4.19 -8.33 -2.82
CA ASP A 193 5.22 -9.32 -2.52
C ASP A 193 5.18 -10.47 -3.53
N ASP A 194 6.35 -10.90 -3.97
CA ASP A 194 6.55 -12.03 -4.85
C ASP A 194 7.62 -12.98 -4.32
N SER A 195 7.85 -12.96 -3.01
CA SER A 195 8.90 -13.76 -2.35
C SER A 195 8.77 -15.27 -2.55
N LYS A 196 7.58 -15.75 -2.93
CA LYS A 196 7.32 -17.17 -3.21
C LYS A 196 7.33 -17.53 -4.69
N THR A 197 7.65 -16.59 -5.58
CA THR A 197 7.91 -16.92 -6.98
C THR A 197 9.25 -17.64 -7.12
N ALA A 198 9.45 -18.32 -8.25
CA ALA A 198 10.65 -19.15 -8.48
C ALA A 198 11.97 -18.37 -8.46
N LYS A 199 11.92 -17.04 -8.50
CA LYS A 199 13.10 -16.18 -8.57
C LYS A 199 13.27 -15.38 -7.29
N THR A 200 14.46 -15.50 -6.68
CA THR A 200 14.82 -14.89 -5.40
C THR A 200 15.75 -13.68 -5.54
N GLU A 201 15.84 -13.09 -6.72
CA GLU A 201 16.70 -11.95 -6.94
C GLU A 201 16.15 -10.69 -6.29
N LYS A 202 17.06 -9.96 -5.65
CA LYS A 202 16.74 -8.69 -4.99
C LYS A 202 16.05 -7.73 -5.94
N ASN A 203 15.03 -7.04 -5.45
CA ASN A 203 14.34 -5.93 -6.09
C ASN A 203 13.62 -6.27 -7.42
N THR A 204 13.56 -7.52 -7.83
CA THR A 204 12.86 -7.90 -9.06
C THR A 204 11.57 -8.62 -8.73
N CYS A 205 10.47 -8.13 -9.28
CA CYS A 205 9.13 -8.68 -9.13
C CYS A 205 8.62 -9.15 -10.49
N TYR A 206 8.05 -10.34 -10.53
CA TYR A 206 7.48 -10.95 -11.73
C TYR A 206 5.95 -11.09 -11.62
N ARG A 207 5.35 -10.42 -10.65
CA ARG A 207 3.89 -10.29 -10.54
C ARG A 207 3.37 -9.35 -11.61
N ASP A 208 2.19 -9.63 -12.11
CA ASP A 208 1.49 -8.78 -13.06
C ASP A 208 1.15 -7.42 -12.45
N ILE A 209 1.12 -6.40 -13.31
CA ILE A 209 0.65 -5.08 -12.93
C ILE A 209 -0.79 -4.91 -13.38
N HIS A 210 -1.71 -4.91 -12.44
CA HIS A 210 -3.14 -4.77 -12.70
C HIS A 210 -3.50 -3.30 -12.93
N ILE A 211 -3.85 -2.96 -14.17
CA ILE A 211 -4.15 -1.60 -14.61
C ILE A 211 -5.61 -1.25 -14.34
N ILE A 212 -6.53 -2.20 -14.62
CA ILE A 212 -7.96 -2.04 -14.37
C ILE A 212 -8.48 -3.27 -13.65
N THR A 213 -9.18 -3.06 -12.53
CA THR A 213 -9.76 -4.13 -11.74
C THR A 213 -11.28 -4.03 -11.70
N LEU A 214 -11.96 -5.14 -11.49
CA LEU A 214 -13.41 -5.18 -11.37
C LEU A 214 -13.94 -4.33 -10.18
N PRO A 215 -13.36 -4.38 -8.96
CA PRO A 215 -13.79 -3.50 -7.88
C PRO A 215 -13.63 -2.01 -8.23
N GLU A 216 -12.60 -1.62 -8.98
CA GLU A 216 -12.48 -0.25 -9.47
C GLU A 216 -13.70 0.16 -10.34
N MET A 217 -14.21 -0.74 -11.19
CA MET A 217 -15.40 -0.46 -11.99
C MET A 217 -16.66 -0.26 -11.13
N TYR A 218 -16.78 -0.98 -10.02
CA TYR A 218 -17.85 -0.73 -9.04
C TYR A 218 -17.71 0.67 -8.42
N LEU A 219 -16.51 1.10 -8.05
CA LEU A 219 -16.26 2.43 -7.49
C LEU A 219 -16.48 3.55 -8.52
N VAL A 220 -16.10 3.33 -9.78
CA VAL A 220 -16.41 4.26 -10.89
C VAL A 220 -17.91 4.39 -11.08
N ALA A 221 -18.66 3.28 -11.02
CA ALA A 221 -20.14 3.31 -11.11
C ALA A 221 -20.75 4.04 -9.91
N ALA A 222 -20.24 3.79 -8.69
CA ALA A 222 -20.68 4.50 -7.48
C ALA A 222 -20.52 6.02 -7.63
N GLU A 223 -19.36 6.47 -8.08
CA GLU A 223 -19.08 7.90 -8.31
C GLU A 223 -20.00 8.49 -9.38
N ALA A 224 -20.19 7.78 -10.49
CA ALA A 224 -21.04 8.25 -11.57
C ALA A 224 -22.49 8.42 -11.11
N TYR A 225 -23.02 7.46 -10.35
CA TYR A 225 -24.35 7.56 -9.77
C TYR A 225 -24.45 8.67 -8.73
N LEU A 226 -23.44 8.84 -7.89
CA LEU A 226 -23.41 9.94 -6.92
C LEU A 226 -23.48 11.30 -7.61
N LYS A 227 -22.67 11.50 -8.66
CA LYS A 227 -22.68 12.74 -9.46
C LYS A 227 -23.98 12.96 -10.23
N ALA A 228 -24.65 11.88 -10.60
CA ALA A 228 -25.99 11.94 -11.22
C ALA A 228 -27.14 12.16 -10.21
N GLY A 229 -26.86 12.24 -8.90
CA GLY A 229 -27.84 12.39 -7.85
C GLY A 229 -28.66 11.13 -7.53
N VAL A 230 -28.18 9.95 -7.95
CA VAL A 230 -28.87 8.66 -7.74
C VAL A 230 -28.18 7.91 -6.59
N ASN A 231 -28.37 8.42 -5.38
CA ASN A 231 -27.65 7.95 -4.18
C ASN A 231 -27.84 6.45 -3.90
N ASP A 232 -29.06 5.93 -4.06
CA ASP A 232 -29.32 4.50 -3.76
C ASP A 232 -28.48 3.56 -4.63
N LYS A 233 -28.31 3.90 -5.91
CA LYS A 233 -27.43 3.13 -6.81
C LYS A 233 -25.94 3.34 -6.48
N ALA A 234 -25.56 4.57 -6.12
CA ALA A 234 -24.21 4.86 -5.70
C ALA A 234 -23.84 4.04 -4.45
N LEU A 235 -24.72 4.06 -3.44
CA LEU A 235 -24.56 3.27 -2.21
C LEU A 235 -24.49 1.76 -2.49
N ALA A 236 -25.37 1.26 -3.37
CA ALA A 236 -25.38 -0.15 -3.74
C ALA A 236 -24.04 -0.58 -4.38
N ARG A 237 -23.49 0.22 -5.30
CA ARG A 237 -22.20 -0.08 -5.93
C ARG A 237 -21.02 -0.01 -4.97
N LEU A 238 -21.02 0.96 -4.08
CA LEU A 238 -20.01 1.07 -3.03
C LEU A 238 -20.05 -0.13 -2.08
N ASN A 239 -21.25 -0.54 -1.69
CA ASN A 239 -21.46 -1.68 -0.79
C ASN A 239 -20.98 -3.03 -1.37
N GLU A 240 -20.99 -3.23 -2.67
CA GLU A 240 -20.45 -4.45 -3.29
C GLU A 240 -18.95 -4.62 -2.92
N VAL A 241 -18.17 -3.55 -2.98
CA VAL A 241 -16.75 -3.55 -2.62
C VAL A 241 -16.59 -3.65 -1.10
N HIS A 242 -17.32 -2.83 -0.35
CA HIS A 242 -17.26 -2.74 1.10
C HIS A 242 -17.58 -4.07 1.80
N GLN A 243 -18.65 -4.72 1.37
CA GLN A 243 -19.06 -6.03 1.93
C GLN A 243 -18.13 -7.18 1.54
N ARG A 244 -17.54 -7.15 0.33
CA ARG A 244 -16.51 -8.12 -0.04
C ARG A 244 -15.31 -8.06 0.91
N ALA A 245 -15.01 -6.88 1.47
CA ALA A 245 -13.98 -6.70 2.49
C ALA A 245 -14.34 -7.29 3.87
N GLY A 246 -15.54 -7.87 4.02
CA GLY A 246 -16.02 -8.43 5.28
C GLY A 246 -16.69 -7.42 6.21
N LEU A 247 -16.92 -6.18 5.74
CA LEU A 247 -17.51 -5.11 6.53
C LEU A 247 -19.05 -5.08 6.39
N PRO A 248 -19.77 -4.57 7.40
CA PRO A 248 -21.21 -4.41 7.31
C PRO A 248 -21.57 -3.35 6.28
N ALA A 249 -22.72 -3.52 5.61
CA ALA A 249 -23.19 -2.56 4.62
C ALA A 249 -23.30 -1.14 5.18
N LEU A 250 -22.80 -0.18 4.40
CA LEU A 250 -23.02 1.25 4.64
C LEU A 250 -24.48 1.59 4.40
N THR A 251 -24.99 2.58 5.12
CA THR A 251 -26.38 3.06 5.04
C THR A 251 -26.42 4.59 4.93
N GLY A 252 -27.53 5.11 4.43
CA GLY A 252 -27.72 6.56 4.31
C GLY A 252 -27.14 7.16 3.04
N THR A 253 -26.86 8.46 3.09
CA THR A 253 -26.31 9.19 1.95
C THR A 253 -24.79 9.13 1.99
N ILE A 254 -24.18 8.71 0.88
CA ILE A 254 -22.74 8.71 0.72
C ILE A 254 -22.21 9.98 0.07
N THR A 255 -20.95 10.23 0.24
CA THR A 255 -20.20 11.36 -0.32
C THR A 255 -19.09 10.87 -1.24
N ILE A 256 -18.45 11.78 -1.95
CA ILE A 256 -17.26 11.45 -2.73
C ILE A 256 -16.11 11.00 -1.83
N ASP A 257 -16.05 11.47 -0.60
CA ASP A 257 -15.02 11.06 0.37
C ASP A 257 -15.18 9.59 0.76
N ASP A 258 -16.40 9.09 0.93
CA ASP A 258 -16.63 7.67 1.23
C ASP A 258 -16.14 6.77 0.09
N ILE A 259 -16.38 7.16 -1.16
CA ILE A 259 -15.89 6.43 -2.34
C ILE A 259 -14.36 6.48 -2.43
N LEU A 260 -13.76 7.64 -2.18
CA LEU A 260 -12.31 7.81 -2.22
C LEU A 260 -11.60 7.08 -1.07
N ASP A 261 -12.23 6.95 0.09
CA ASP A 261 -11.70 6.20 1.23
C ASP A 261 -11.79 4.69 0.99
N GLU A 262 -12.89 4.21 0.41
CA GLU A 262 -13.01 2.81 -0.03
C GLU A 262 -11.98 2.47 -1.12
N ASN A 263 -11.80 3.37 -2.09
CA ASN A 263 -10.76 3.23 -3.12
C ASN A 263 -9.35 3.18 -2.53
N ALA A 264 -9.09 3.94 -1.45
CA ALA A 264 -7.79 3.92 -0.77
C ALA A 264 -7.47 2.56 -0.15
N CYS A 265 -8.48 1.82 0.31
CA CYS A 265 -8.31 0.48 0.85
C CYS A 265 -8.19 -0.56 -0.27
N GLU A 266 -9.08 -0.51 -1.24
CA GLU A 266 -9.18 -1.51 -2.30
C GLU A 266 -7.99 -1.45 -3.25
N ASN A 267 -7.68 -0.27 -3.73
CA ASN A 267 -6.65 0.00 -4.72
C ASN A 267 -5.37 0.57 -4.10
N PHE A 268 -5.09 0.26 -2.83
CA PHE A 268 -3.85 0.69 -2.19
C PHE A 268 -2.63 0.30 -3.03
N GLY A 269 -1.81 1.30 -3.37
CA GLY A 269 -0.60 1.10 -4.17
C GLY A 269 -0.81 0.94 -5.68
N ASN A 270 -2.03 0.79 -6.16
CA ASN A 270 -2.31 0.88 -7.59
C ASN A 270 -2.14 2.34 -8.05
N GLU A 271 -1.62 2.57 -9.25
CA GLU A 271 -1.15 3.89 -9.72
C GLU A 271 -2.24 4.96 -9.90
N ALA A 272 -3.51 4.59 -9.90
CA ALA A 272 -4.61 5.49 -10.24
C ALA A 272 -4.89 6.60 -9.21
N ARG A 273 -4.38 6.50 -7.96
CA ARG A 273 -4.75 7.42 -6.86
C ARG A 273 -4.56 8.90 -7.18
N TRP A 274 -3.44 9.29 -7.77
CA TRP A 274 -3.21 10.67 -8.17
C TRP A 274 -4.26 11.16 -9.18
N MET A 275 -4.62 10.32 -10.13
CA MET A 275 -5.61 10.63 -11.16
C MET A 275 -7.00 10.82 -10.54
N ASP A 276 -7.39 9.95 -9.62
CA ASP A 276 -8.66 10.02 -8.93
C ASP A 276 -8.81 11.29 -8.09
N LEU A 277 -7.80 11.62 -7.29
CA LEU A 277 -7.82 12.83 -6.48
C LEU A 277 -7.80 14.10 -7.34
N ARG A 278 -7.08 14.08 -8.46
CA ARG A 278 -7.05 15.20 -9.40
C ARG A 278 -8.40 15.38 -10.11
N ARG A 279 -8.95 14.31 -10.65
CA ARG A 279 -10.22 14.26 -11.38
C ARG A 279 -11.41 14.70 -10.53
N THR A 280 -11.40 14.34 -9.26
CA THR A 280 -12.41 14.74 -8.27
C THR A 280 -12.14 16.11 -7.65
N GLN A 281 -11.07 16.79 -8.06
CA GLN A 281 -10.64 18.09 -7.54
C GLN A 281 -10.31 18.09 -6.03
N THR A 282 -9.99 16.94 -5.47
CA THR A 282 -9.67 16.77 -4.05
C THR A 282 -8.17 16.65 -3.76
N LEU A 283 -7.32 16.63 -4.79
CA LEU A 283 -5.89 16.34 -4.64
C LEU A 283 -5.20 17.29 -3.65
N VAL A 284 -5.35 18.59 -3.84
CA VAL A 284 -4.69 19.59 -2.97
C VAL A 284 -5.23 19.50 -1.55
N THR A 285 -6.56 19.49 -1.38
CA THR A 285 -7.20 19.47 -0.06
C THR A 285 -6.87 18.22 0.72
N ARG A 286 -6.89 17.05 0.07
CA ARG A 286 -6.53 15.77 0.70
C ARG A 286 -5.03 15.67 1.00
N CYS A 287 -4.16 16.16 0.11
CA CYS A 287 -2.73 16.20 0.40
C CYS A 287 -2.43 17.14 1.57
N THR A 288 -3.05 18.32 1.64
CA THR A 288 -2.90 19.23 2.79
C THR A 288 -3.33 18.55 4.09
N LYS A 289 -4.44 17.82 4.06
CA LYS A 289 -5.02 17.22 5.26
C LYS A 289 -4.31 15.94 5.72
N TYR A 290 -3.87 15.13 4.78
CA TYR A 290 -3.51 13.74 5.07
C TYR A 290 -2.06 13.37 4.75
N ASN A 291 -1.36 14.17 3.97
CA ASN A 291 0.05 13.90 3.66
C ASN A 291 0.94 14.84 4.48
N HIS A 292 1.49 14.34 5.57
CA HIS A 292 2.31 15.14 6.49
C HIS A 292 3.62 15.64 5.86
N GLU A 293 4.13 15.01 4.81
CA GLU A 293 5.31 15.48 4.08
C GLU A 293 5.00 16.74 3.27
N MET A 294 3.81 16.81 2.69
CA MET A 294 3.37 17.95 1.90
C MET A 294 2.70 19.02 2.76
N GLY A 295 1.77 18.60 3.64
CA GLY A 295 1.05 19.48 4.56
C GLY A 295 0.57 20.77 3.88
N ASP A 296 0.75 21.89 4.53
CA ASP A 296 0.36 23.22 4.04
C ASP A 296 1.04 23.64 2.73
N LYS A 297 2.11 22.95 2.35
CA LYS A 297 2.83 23.22 1.10
C LYS A 297 2.15 22.58 -0.13
N ALA A 298 1.14 21.72 0.09
CA ALA A 298 0.47 21.02 -1.01
C ALA A 298 -0.08 21.98 -2.09
N ALA A 299 -0.69 23.09 -1.70
CA ALA A 299 -1.18 24.08 -2.64
C ALA A 299 -0.04 24.69 -3.49
N GLN A 300 1.12 24.93 -2.89
CA GLN A 300 2.29 25.51 -3.57
C GLN A 300 2.92 24.53 -4.56
N TYR A 301 3.12 23.27 -4.13
CA TYR A 301 3.87 22.30 -4.92
C TYR A 301 3.02 21.51 -5.91
N ILE A 302 1.76 21.27 -5.57
CA ILE A 302 0.82 20.48 -6.40
C ILE A 302 -0.06 21.39 -7.25
N GLY A 303 -0.45 22.58 -6.75
CA GLY A 303 -1.46 23.43 -7.37
C GLY A 303 -1.22 23.67 -8.86
N LYS A 304 -0.01 24.06 -9.25
CA LYS A 304 0.34 24.26 -10.66
C LYS A 304 0.45 22.96 -11.47
N LYS A 305 0.63 21.80 -10.80
CA LYS A 305 0.75 20.50 -11.44
C LYS A 305 -0.59 19.79 -11.67
N LEU A 306 -1.69 20.44 -11.30
CA LEU A 306 -3.04 19.96 -11.63
C LEU A 306 -3.24 19.88 -13.13
N LEU A 307 -2.66 20.79 -13.87
CA LEU A 307 -2.49 20.69 -15.31
C LEU A 307 -1.03 20.38 -15.62
N ARG A 308 -0.77 19.51 -16.56
CA ARG A 308 0.59 19.22 -17.03
C ARG A 308 0.99 20.23 -18.10
N PRO A 309 2.29 20.53 -18.26
CA PRO A 309 2.72 21.36 -19.38
C PRO A 309 2.37 20.68 -20.70
N ILE A 310 1.95 21.47 -21.68
CA ILE A 310 1.88 21.00 -23.06
C ILE A 310 3.33 20.86 -23.53
N PRO A 311 3.76 19.67 -24.00
CA PRO A 311 5.13 19.48 -24.47
C PRO A 311 5.47 20.48 -25.58
N GLN A 312 6.66 21.11 -25.53
CA GLN A 312 7.09 22.09 -26.53
C GLN A 312 6.98 21.49 -27.94
N ALA A 313 7.40 20.25 -28.13
CA ALA A 313 7.30 19.57 -29.43
C ALA A 313 5.86 19.47 -29.96
N ALA A 314 4.85 19.42 -29.09
CA ALA A 314 3.45 19.41 -29.51
C ALA A 314 2.98 20.82 -29.96
N ILE A 315 3.50 21.87 -29.32
CA ILE A 315 3.26 23.25 -29.73
C ILE A 315 3.93 23.50 -31.08
N ASP A 316 5.19 23.13 -31.23
CA ASP A 316 5.98 23.37 -32.44
C ASP A 316 5.44 22.59 -33.66
N ALA A 317 4.80 21.44 -33.42
CA ALA A 317 4.23 20.60 -34.47
C ALA A 317 2.80 20.99 -34.86
N ASN A 318 2.19 21.98 -34.23
CA ASN A 318 0.80 22.34 -34.45
C ASN A 318 0.64 23.84 -34.77
N ASP A 319 0.37 24.17 -36.02
CA ASP A 319 0.21 25.54 -36.49
C ASP A 319 -0.86 26.38 -35.76
N LYS A 320 -1.74 25.72 -34.99
CA LYS A 320 -2.80 26.36 -34.22
C LYS A 320 -2.45 26.58 -32.77
N LEU A 321 -1.31 26.09 -32.31
CA LEU A 321 -0.84 26.26 -30.93
C LEU A 321 0.32 27.27 -30.89
N THR A 322 0.35 28.02 -29.84
CA THR A 322 1.41 28.97 -29.49
C THR A 322 1.82 28.79 -28.04
N LEU A 323 2.89 29.43 -27.60
CA LEU A 323 3.27 29.47 -26.20
C LEU A 323 2.18 30.09 -25.29
N ALA A 324 1.29 30.93 -25.86
CA ALA A 324 0.16 31.47 -25.11
C ALA A 324 -0.90 30.44 -24.73
N ASP A 325 -0.91 29.31 -25.43
CA ASP A 325 -1.83 28.18 -25.14
C ASP A 325 -1.30 27.25 -24.05
N GLN A 326 -0.11 27.51 -23.53
CA GLN A 326 0.49 26.75 -22.46
C GLN A 326 -0.36 26.81 -21.18
N ASN A 327 -0.41 25.69 -20.46
CA ASN A 327 -1.13 25.64 -19.20
C ASN A 327 -0.53 26.62 -18.16
N PRO A 328 -1.36 27.23 -17.30
CA PRO A 328 -0.90 28.19 -16.31
C PRO A 328 0.23 27.65 -15.42
N GLY A 329 1.29 28.43 -15.24
CA GLY A 329 2.42 28.09 -14.38
C GLY A 329 3.60 27.40 -15.09
N TYR A 330 3.52 27.29 -16.41
CA TYR A 330 4.61 26.77 -17.24
C TYR A 330 5.05 27.73 -18.32
#